data_b98cecee9a1c50c8c474e3f8de800507
#
_entry.id   b98cecee9a1c50c8c474e3f8de800507
#
_cell.length_a   1.000
_cell.length_b   1.000
_cell.length_c   1.000
_cell.angle_alpha   90.00
_cell.angle_beta   90.00
_cell.angle_gamma   90.00
#
_symmetry.space_group_name_H-M   'P 1'
#
loop_
_entity.id
_entity.type
_entity.pdbx_description
1 polymer ?
#
loop_
_entity_poly.entity_id
_entity_poly.type
_entity_poly.pdbx_seq_one_letter_code
_entity_poly.pdbx_strand_id
1 'polypeptide(L)'
;MFKPVRQVFGHRMIRSHSTGKKRDVTLFGIHASHEQIAPGELLRAVVLAERSGFGAAMSSDHFSPWSARQGESGFAWTWLGAAMQATGLPFGIVTAPGQRYHPAISAQAIATVAAMFPGRFWAALGTGEASNEHITGDPWPAKPIRAARLRECVDVLRALFAGEEVTHHGLVTVDRARLWTLPAEPPALVGAAVSPETAAWCAEWADGLITVNGPEERLRAVADAYRDAGGRGPLRLQVHLSYAPDADEARRLAHDQWRSNVFPPPACWDIDHVDTFDAVSAHVPPAVVAETVNISSEPGWHADRLARYTELGFEEIFLHHVGQQLDEFIEVFAGSVLPELTDSPRAAAAQREAVRA
;
A
#
# COMPACT_ATOMS: atom_id res chain seq x y z
N MET A 1 11.69 -31.31 44.81
CA MET A 1 10.28 -31.17 45.20
C MET A 1 9.98 -29.67 45.33
N PHE A 2 9.69 -29.01 44.19
CA PHE A 2 9.34 -27.58 44.18
C PHE A 2 7.90 -27.45 43.66
N LYS A 3 7.03 -26.86 44.48
CA LYS A 3 5.64 -26.56 44.13
C LYS A 3 5.57 -25.30 43.26
N PRO A 4 4.73 -25.24 42.23
CA PRO A 4 4.54 -24.04 41.47
C PRO A 4 3.59 -23.08 42.21
N VAL A 5 4.01 -21.82 42.35
CA VAL A 5 3.14 -20.72 42.81
C VAL A 5 2.32 -20.23 41.62
N ARG A 6 1.01 -20.48 41.66
CA ARG A 6 0.04 -19.81 40.79
C ARG A 6 -0.20 -18.41 41.32
N GLN A 7 0.24 -17.41 40.58
CA GLN A 7 -0.22 -16.03 40.75
C GLN A 7 -1.21 -15.70 39.63
N VAL A 8 -2.49 -15.64 40.01
CA VAL A 8 -3.58 -15.17 39.16
C VAL A 8 -3.56 -13.65 39.17
N PHE A 9 -3.06 -13.03 38.12
CA PHE A 9 -3.30 -11.61 37.87
C PHE A 9 -4.45 -11.48 36.92
N GLY A 10 -5.62 -11.08 37.42
CA GLY A 10 -6.76 -10.69 36.64
C GLY A 10 -6.43 -9.40 35.89
N HIS A 11 -6.04 -9.48 34.62
CA HIS A 11 -5.99 -8.33 33.73
C HIS A 11 -7.37 -8.07 33.16
N ARG A 12 -8.00 -7.04 33.70
CA ARG A 12 -9.19 -6.41 33.15
C ARG A 12 -8.81 -5.91 31.75
N MET A 13 -9.30 -6.58 30.70
CA MET A 13 -9.19 -6.11 29.31
C MET A 13 -9.85 -4.74 29.22
N ILE A 14 -9.05 -3.69 29.21
CA ILE A 14 -9.50 -2.37 28.75
C ILE A 14 -9.54 -2.47 27.24
N ARG A 15 -10.73 -2.71 26.71
CA ARG A 15 -10.98 -2.53 25.28
C ARG A 15 -10.82 -1.03 25.00
N SER A 16 -9.67 -0.64 24.51
CA SER A 16 -9.48 0.65 23.83
C SER A 16 -10.33 0.60 22.56
N HIS A 17 -11.53 1.13 22.64
CA HIS A 17 -12.31 1.48 21.46
C HIS A 17 -11.65 2.75 20.91
N SER A 18 -10.70 2.58 20.01
CA SER A 18 -10.41 3.62 19.03
C SER A 18 -11.71 3.77 18.24
N THR A 19 -12.57 4.69 18.67
CA THR A 19 -13.68 5.17 17.87
C THR A 19 -13.04 5.90 16.71
N GLY A 20 -12.90 5.18 15.59
CA GLY A 20 -12.49 5.78 14.33
C GLY A 20 -13.48 6.88 13.98
N LYS A 21 -13.17 8.13 14.37
CA LYS A 21 -13.81 9.28 13.76
C LYS A 21 -13.55 9.15 12.27
N LYS A 22 -14.61 8.98 11.47
CA LYS A 22 -14.53 9.14 10.02
C LYS A 22 -13.77 10.43 9.77
N ARG A 23 -12.64 10.37 9.06
CA ARG A 23 -11.98 11.59 8.60
C ARG A 23 -12.94 12.24 7.61
N ASP A 24 -13.41 13.43 7.91
CA ASP A 24 -14.31 14.18 7.03
C ASP A 24 -13.61 14.71 5.78
N VAL A 25 -12.26 14.53 5.70
CA VAL A 25 -11.43 14.98 4.59
C VAL A 25 -10.52 13.81 4.14
N THR A 26 -10.52 13.52 2.84
CA THR A 26 -9.62 12.54 2.23
C THR A 26 -8.18 13.03 2.32
N LEU A 27 -7.27 12.13 2.72
CA LEU A 27 -5.83 12.40 2.77
C LEU A 27 -5.19 12.03 1.43
N PHE A 28 -4.51 12.99 0.81
CA PHE A 28 -3.75 12.75 -0.41
C PHE A 28 -2.27 12.55 -0.10
N GLY A 29 -1.73 11.44 -0.57
CA GLY A 29 -0.34 11.06 -0.41
C GLY A 29 0.37 10.78 -1.72
N ILE A 30 1.68 10.59 -1.65
CA ILE A 30 2.50 10.16 -2.77
C ILE A 30 2.83 8.66 -2.66
N HIS A 31 2.84 7.94 -3.78
CA HIS A 31 3.42 6.60 -3.87
C HIS A 31 4.89 6.71 -4.28
N ALA A 32 5.77 6.16 -3.46
CA ALA A 32 7.19 6.06 -3.72
C ALA A 32 7.49 4.74 -4.44
N SER A 33 7.71 4.82 -5.77
CA SER A 33 7.99 3.66 -6.61
C SER A 33 9.47 3.33 -6.61
N HIS A 34 9.82 2.26 -5.92
CA HIS A 34 11.20 1.75 -5.87
C HIS A 34 11.65 1.14 -7.19
N GLU A 35 10.71 0.71 -8.02
CA GLU A 35 10.96 0.08 -9.31
C GLU A 35 11.45 1.08 -10.36
N GLN A 36 11.12 2.36 -10.18
CA GLN A 36 11.30 3.40 -11.18
C GLN A 36 12.36 4.45 -10.82
N ILE A 37 12.61 4.63 -9.51
CA ILE A 37 13.39 5.78 -9.02
C ILE A 37 14.49 5.28 -8.10
N ALA A 38 15.71 5.76 -8.33
CA ALA A 38 16.86 5.46 -7.48
C ALA A 38 16.60 5.89 -6.02
N PRO A 39 17.02 5.10 -5.02
CA PRO A 39 16.64 5.31 -3.62
C PRO A 39 16.95 6.71 -3.07
N GLY A 40 18.07 7.31 -3.45
CA GLY A 40 18.44 8.65 -3.02
C GLY A 40 17.55 9.75 -3.63
N GLU A 41 17.15 9.59 -4.87
CA GLU A 41 16.23 10.50 -5.57
C GLU A 41 14.83 10.38 -5.03
N LEU A 42 14.38 9.13 -4.78
CA LEU A 42 13.10 8.85 -4.18
C LEU A 42 12.97 9.47 -2.77
N LEU A 43 14.06 9.44 -1.98
CA LEU A 43 14.09 10.09 -0.67
C LEU A 43 13.95 11.62 -0.79
N ARG A 44 14.62 12.24 -1.76
CA ARG A 44 14.46 13.69 -2.02
C ARG A 44 13.02 14.02 -2.44
N ALA A 45 12.44 13.20 -3.30
CA ALA A 45 11.07 13.38 -3.79
C ALA A 45 10.03 13.34 -2.66
N VAL A 46 10.12 12.41 -1.70
CA VAL A 46 9.15 12.38 -0.58
C VAL A 46 9.33 13.54 0.38
N VAL A 47 10.56 14.04 0.58
CA VAL A 47 10.81 15.26 1.34
C VAL A 47 10.24 16.49 0.63
N LEU A 48 10.37 16.55 -0.70
CA LEU A 48 9.74 17.60 -1.51
C LEU A 48 8.21 17.53 -1.41
N ALA A 49 7.63 16.33 -1.54
CA ALA A 49 6.18 16.12 -1.44
C ALA A 49 5.62 16.62 -0.10
N GLU A 50 6.26 16.30 1.03
CA GLU A 50 5.86 16.83 2.34
C GLU A 50 5.87 18.36 2.36
N ARG A 51 6.96 18.97 1.93
CA ARG A 51 7.10 20.44 1.89
C ARG A 51 6.08 21.11 0.98
N SER A 52 5.63 20.41 -0.04
CA SER A 52 4.65 20.86 -1.01
C SER A 52 3.20 20.61 -0.57
N GLY A 53 2.96 19.92 0.56
CA GLY A 53 1.62 19.76 1.13
C GLY A 53 0.96 18.39 0.96
N PHE A 54 1.67 17.38 0.44
CA PHE A 54 1.18 16.01 0.51
C PHE A 54 1.13 15.55 1.97
N GLY A 55 0.03 14.89 2.34
CA GLY A 55 -0.27 14.54 3.74
C GLY A 55 0.17 13.14 4.16
N ALA A 56 0.61 12.29 3.23
CA ALA A 56 1.05 10.94 3.48
C ALA A 56 1.99 10.42 2.38
N ALA A 57 2.60 9.25 2.63
CA ALA A 57 3.32 8.52 1.60
C ALA A 57 3.11 7.01 1.75
N MET A 58 3.32 6.26 0.68
CA MET A 58 3.38 4.80 0.71
C MET A 58 4.40 4.28 -0.30
N SER A 59 4.82 3.04 -0.16
CA SER A 59 5.64 2.34 -1.14
C SER A 59 5.22 0.88 -1.32
N SER A 60 5.60 0.30 -2.46
CA SER A 60 5.57 -1.14 -2.67
C SER A 60 6.93 -1.76 -2.34
N ASP A 61 6.94 -3.03 -1.95
CA ASP A 61 8.13 -3.78 -1.59
C ASP A 61 8.36 -4.87 -2.63
N HIS A 62 9.02 -4.51 -3.73
CA HIS A 62 9.33 -5.41 -4.82
C HIS A 62 10.84 -5.74 -4.85
N PHE A 63 11.16 -6.95 -5.29
CA PHE A 63 12.53 -7.37 -5.55
C PHE A 63 12.98 -6.99 -6.96
N SER A 64 12.06 -7.07 -7.92
CA SER A 64 12.30 -6.78 -9.33
C SER A 64 11.38 -5.67 -9.83
N PRO A 65 11.80 -4.83 -10.78
CA PRO A 65 10.90 -3.96 -11.49
C PRO A 65 9.99 -4.79 -12.44
N TRP A 66 8.93 -4.17 -12.95
CA TRP A 66 8.03 -4.77 -13.93
C TRP A 66 8.58 -4.75 -15.35
N SER A 67 9.61 -3.96 -15.60
CA SER A 67 10.27 -3.79 -16.90
C SER A 67 11.69 -3.30 -16.68
N ALA A 68 12.60 -3.75 -17.54
CA ALA A 68 13.97 -3.23 -17.55
C ALA A 68 14.03 -1.71 -17.79
N ARG A 69 12.98 -1.12 -18.37
CA ARG A 69 12.87 0.33 -18.56
C ARG A 69 12.62 1.11 -17.27
N GLN A 70 12.03 0.48 -16.26
CA GLN A 70 11.90 1.07 -14.94
C GLN A 70 13.26 1.18 -14.24
N GLY A 71 14.07 0.13 -14.33
CA GLY A 71 15.51 0.16 -14.12
C GLY A 71 16.02 0.10 -12.69
N GLU A 72 15.13 0.18 -11.69
CA GLU A 72 15.48 0.20 -10.28
C GLU A 72 14.73 -0.88 -9.51
N SER A 73 15.13 -1.18 -8.29
CA SER A 73 14.33 -1.87 -7.27
C SER A 73 15.04 -1.79 -5.91
N GLY A 74 15.00 -0.63 -5.27
CA GLY A 74 15.60 -0.42 -3.96
C GLY A 74 14.85 -1.18 -2.86
N PHE A 75 15.58 -1.70 -1.85
CA PHE A 75 14.97 -2.41 -0.74
C PHE A 75 14.11 -1.47 0.13
N ALA A 76 12.80 -1.60 0.01
CA ALA A 76 11.83 -0.68 0.58
C ALA A 76 11.93 -0.53 2.11
N TRP A 77 12.19 -1.60 2.85
CA TRP A 77 12.29 -1.55 4.32
C TRP A 77 13.45 -0.70 4.83
N THR A 78 14.61 -0.78 4.18
CA THR A 78 15.76 0.06 4.55
C THR A 78 15.49 1.52 4.22
N TRP A 79 14.94 1.77 3.04
CA TRP A 79 14.60 3.11 2.58
C TRP A 79 13.51 3.75 3.45
N LEU A 80 12.49 2.99 3.85
CA LEU A 80 11.37 3.45 4.68
C LEU A 80 11.83 4.06 6.01
N GLY A 81 12.81 3.42 6.69
CA GLY A 81 13.39 3.97 7.91
C GLY A 81 14.00 5.35 7.69
N ALA A 82 14.73 5.55 6.57
CA ALA A 82 15.32 6.84 6.21
C ALA A 82 14.25 7.89 5.85
N ALA A 83 13.23 7.50 5.07
CA ALA A 83 12.16 8.39 4.64
C ALA A 83 11.30 8.88 5.83
N MET A 84 10.95 7.99 6.74
CA MET A 84 10.18 8.33 7.94
C MET A 84 10.99 9.19 8.93
N GLN A 85 12.32 9.02 8.98
CA GLN A 85 13.19 9.88 9.78
C GLN A 85 13.36 11.27 9.16
N ALA A 86 13.36 11.36 7.82
CA ALA A 86 13.54 12.61 7.09
C ALA A 86 12.26 13.46 6.99
N THR A 87 11.08 12.88 7.28
CA THR A 87 9.78 13.53 7.16
C THR A 87 8.92 13.30 8.39
N GLY A 88 7.85 14.11 8.56
CA GLY A 88 6.77 13.89 9.53
C GLY A 88 5.59 13.08 8.98
N LEU A 89 5.62 12.66 7.72
CA LEU A 89 4.52 11.97 7.05
C LEU A 89 4.18 10.61 7.70
N PRO A 90 2.89 10.23 7.76
CA PRO A 90 2.52 8.83 7.90
C PRO A 90 2.87 8.06 6.63
N PHE A 91 3.35 6.81 6.82
CA PHE A 91 3.75 5.93 5.72
C PHE A 91 3.02 4.61 5.71
N GLY A 92 2.76 4.12 4.52
CA GLY A 92 2.35 2.74 4.27
C GLY A 92 3.38 1.95 3.47
N ILE A 93 3.37 0.65 3.63
CA ILE A 93 4.08 -0.28 2.75
C ILE A 93 3.15 -1.39 2.29
N VAL A 94 3.24 -1.79 1.02
CA VAL A 94 2.59 -3.00 0.50
C VAL A 94 3.66 -4.08 0.36
N THR A 95 3.49 -5.19 1.06
CA THR A 95 4.46 -6.31 1.11
C THR A 95 3.76 -7.67 1.12
N ALA A 96 4.49 -8.75 0.90
CA ALA A 96 3.98 -10.11 0.84
C ALA A 96 4.79 -11.04 1.76
N PRO A 97 4.31 -11.35 2.97
CA PRO A 97 4.93 -12.34 3.83
C PRO A 97 4.60 -13.77 3.37
N GLY A 98 5.51 -14.72 3.63
CA GLY A 98 5.26 -16.16 3.51
C GLY A 98 6.06 -16.91 2.46
N GLN A 99 6.73 -16.24 1.52
CA GLN A 99 7.70 -16.88 0.63
C GLN A 99 9.04 -16.16 0.70
N ARG A 100 9.21 -15.03 0.03
CA ARG A 100 10.44 -14.24 0.10
C ARG A 100 10.81 -13.83 1.54
N TYR A 101 9.79 -13.47 2.32
CA TYR A 101 9.98 -13.16 3.73
C TYR A 101 9.35 -14.20 4.64
N HIS A 102 10.14 -14.71 5.57
CA HIS A 102 9.63 -15.43 6.71
C HIS A 102 8.72 -14.53 7.56
N PRO A 103 7.52 -15.00 8.01
CA PRO A 103 6.56 -14.13 8.71
C PRO A 103 7.12 -13.47 9.99
N ALA A 104 8.02 -14.14 10.72
CA ALA A 104 8.67 -13.53 11.88
C ALA A 104 9.62 -12.37 11.50
N ILE A 105 10.24 -12.42 10.31
CA ILE A 105 11.09 -11.32 9.81
C ILE A 105 10.20 -10.14 9.40
N SER A 106 9.09 -10.40 8.71
CA SER A 106 8.10 -9.36 8.40
C SER A 106 7.54 -8.72 9.68
N ALA A 107 7.20 -9.53 10.68
CA ALA A 107 6.74 -9.02 11.98
C ALA A 107 7.80 -8.15 12.67
N GLN A 108 9.08 -8.57 12.64
CA GLN A 108 10.18 -7.81 13.22
C GLN A 108 10.38 -6.46 12.51
N ALA A 109 10.34 -6.43 11.18
CA ALA A 109 10.47 -5.21 10.40
C ALA A 109 9.31 -4.24 10.71
N ILE A 110 8.07 -4.72 10.66
CA ILE A 110 6.87 -3.95 10.95
C ILE A 110 6.90 -3.38 12.38
N ALA A 111 7.21 -4.22 13.38
CA ALA A 111 7.28 -3.79 14.77
C ALA A 111 8.39 -2.76 15.01
N THR A 112 9.54 -2.92 14.36
CA THR A 112 10.67 -1.98 14.47
C THR A 112 10.28 -0.60 13.93
N VAL A 113 9.70 -0.53 12.73
CA VAL A 113 9.26 0.74 12.14
C VAL A 113 8.18 1.39 13.02
N ALA A 114 7.20 0.61 13.48
CA ALA A 114 6.13 1.13 14.34
C ALA A 114 6.65 1.62 15.71
N ALA A 115 7.67 0.98 16.28
CA ALA A 115 8.30 1.41 17.52
C ALA A 115 9.14 2.69 17.36
N MET A 116 9.81 2.86 16.20
CA MET A 116 10.56 4.06 15.86
C MET A 116 9.64 5.26 15.58
N PHE A 117 8.47 5.03 14.99
CA PHE A 117 7.56 6.06 14.50
C PHE A 117 6.11 5.79 14.95
N PRO A 118 5.80 5.93 16.24
CA PRO A 118 4.49 5.60 16.79
C PRO A 118 3.34 6.32 16.08
N GLY A 119 2.29 5.55 15.70
CA GLY A 119 1.08 6.08 15.07
C GLY A 119 1.23 6.54 13.62
N ARG A 120 2.42 6.43 13.02
CA ARG A 120 2.70 6.93 11.65
C ARG A 120 2.87 5.83 10.62
N PHE A 121 2.62 4.56 10.95
CA PHE A 121 2.93 3.45 10.06
C PHE A 121 1.78 2.43 9.95
N TRP A 122 1.55 1.93 8.75
CA TRP A 122 0.71 0.77 8.48
C TRP A 122 1.34 -0.14 7.42
N ALA A 123 1.04 -1.43 7.47
CA ALA A 123 1.52 -2.40 6.50
C ALA A 123 0.34 -3.07 5.79
N ALA A 124 0.30 -2.99 4.46
CA ALA A 124 -0.63 -3.75 3.65
C ALA A 124 0.00 -5.08 3.25
N LEU A 125 -0.76 -6.15 3.42
CA LEU A 125 -0.34 -7.50 3.17
C LEU A 125 -1.05 -8.07 1.94
N GLY A 126 -0.26 -8.50 0.97
CA GLY A 126 -0.71 -9.16 -0.26
C GLY A 126 -0.24 -10.63 -0.33
N THR A 127 -0.74 -11.34 -1.34
CA THR A 127 -0.37 -12.76 -1.55
C THR A 127 0.92 -12.93 -2.36
N GLY A 128 1.56 -11.83 -2.74
CA GLY A 128 2.78 -11.80 -3.55
C GLY A 128 2.55 -11.97 -5.05
N GLU A 129 3.63 -11.88 -5.78
CA GLU A 129 3.74 -11.97 -7.23
C GLU A 129 4.97 -12.82 -7.58
N ALA A 130 4.87 -13.67 -8.60
CA ALA A 130 5.96 -14.57 -8.97
C ALA A 130 7.27 -13.83 -9.24
N SER A 131 7.22 -12.65 -9.87
CA SER A 131 8.38 -11.81 -10.18
C SER A 131 9.22 -11.40 -8.96
N ASN A 132 8.59 -11.34 -7.79
CA ASN A 132 9.23 -10.97 -6.55
C ASN A 132 9.61 -12.18 -5.67
N GLU A 133 8.80 -13.24 -5.76
CA GLU A 133 8.87 -14.37 -4.84
C GLU A 133 9.72 -15.55 -5.38
N HIS A 134 9.93 -15.66 -6.70
CA HIS A 134 10.67 -16.76 -7.34
C HIS A 134 12.13 -16.88 -6.87
N ILE A 135 12.70 -15.83 -6.32
CA ILE A 135 14.10 -15.78 -5.87
C ILE A 135 14.44 -16.80 -4.76
N THR A 136 13.42 -17.34 -4.08
CA THR A 136 13.63 -18.40 -3.08
C THR A 136 13.94 -19.75 -3.70
N GLY A 137 13.64 -19.93 -5.00
CA GLY A 137 13.71 -21.23 -5.68
C GLY A 137 12.53 -22.15 -5.39
N ASP A 138 11.60 -21.73 -4.53
CA ASP A 138 10.39 -22.49 -4.25
C ASP A 138 9.37 -22.35 -5.38
N PRO A 139 8.53 -23.36 -5.62
CA PRO A 139 7.46 -23.28 -6.61
C PRO A 139 6.48 -22.15 -6.29
N TRP A 140 5.97 -21.48 -7.34
CA TRP A 140 4.92 -20.48 -7.21
C TRP A 140 3.55 -21.16 -7.06
N PRO A 141 2.87 -21.05 -5.90
CA PRO A 141 1.63 -21.78 -5.67
C PRO A 141 0.42 -21.11 -6.32
N ALA A 142 -0.64 -21.89 -6.56
CA ALA A 142 -1.93 -21.35 -6.99
C ALA A 142 -2.51 -20.36 -5.96
N LYS A 143 -3.31 -19.39 -6.42
CA LYS A 143 -3.89 -18.31 -5.60
C LYS A 143 -4.55 -18.79 -4.29
N PRO A 144 -5.35 -19.87 -4.24
CA PRO A 144 -5.94 -20.32 -2.98
C PRO A 144 -4.92 -20.72 -1.92
N ILE A 145 -3.79 -21.33 -2.34
CA ILE A 145 -2.70 -21.72 -1.43
C ILE A 145 -1.98 -20.45 -0.95
N ARG A 146 -1.73 -19.49 -1.84
CA ARG A 146 -1.13 -18.22 -1.45
C ARG A 146 -2.00 -17.45 -0.45
N ALA A 147 -3.33 -17.45 -0.64
CA ALA A 147 -4.27 -16.82 0.29
C ALA A 147 -4.28 -17.52 1.66
N ALA A 148 -4.31 -18.85 1.69
CA ALA A 148 -4.22 -19.61 2.93
C ALA A 148 -2.88 -19.36 3.65
N ARG A 149 -1.76 -19.34 2.92
CA ARG A 149 -0.44 -18.99 3.45
C ARG A 149 -0.40 -17.58 4.05
N LEU A 150 -0.97 -16.61 3.35
CA LEU A 150 -1.06 -15.24 3.88
C LEU A 150 -1.88 -15.20 5.17
N ARG A 151 -2.98 -15.96 5.26
CA ARG A 151 -3.78 -16.02 6.48
C ARG A 151 -2.96 -16.55 7.67
N GLU A 152 -2.21 -17.63 7.47
CA GLU A 152 -1.29 -18.14 8.51
C GLU A 152 -0.24 -17.08 8.92
N CYS A 153 0.31 -16.36 7.94
CA CYS A 153 1.25 -15.26 8.23
C CYS A 153 0.59 -14.16 9.08
N VAL A 154 -0.64 -13.75 8.77
CA VAL A 154 -1.37 -12.75 9.56
C VAL A 154 -1.56 -13.21 11.00
N ASP A 155 -1.96 -14.46 11.21
CA ASP A 155 -2.15 -15.02 12.55
C ASP A 155 -0.82 -15.05 13.34
N VAL A 156 0.29 -15.44 12.70
CA VAL A 156 1.64 -15.39 13.26
C VAL A 156 2.05 -13.94 13.61
N LEU A 157 1.85 -12.99 12.70
CA LEU A 157 2.19 -11.59 12.93
C LEU A 157 1.43 -11.03 14.16
N ARG A 158 0.12 -11.30 14.23
CA ARG A 158 -0.70 -10.81 15.36
C ARG A 158 -0.29 -11.40 16.70
N ALA A 159 0.01 -12.70 16.76
CA ALA A 159 0.52 -13.35 17.97
C ALA A 159 1.88 -12.78 18.39
N LEU A 160 2.78 -12.56 17.44
CA LEU A 160 4.09 -11.93 17.69
C LEU A 160 3.94 -10.48 18.21
N PHE A 161 3.01 -9.69 17.64
CA PHE A 161 2.72 -8.32 18.13
C PHE A 161 2.07 -8.32 19.52
N ALA A 162 1.37 -9.39 19.90
CA ALA A 162 0.88 -9.58 21.26
C ALA A 162 1.99 -9.96 22.26
N GLY A 163 3.24 -10.16 21.80
CA GLY A 163 4.38 -10.55 22.63
C GLY A 163 4.47 -12.05 22.93
N GLU A 164 3.70 -12.86 22.21
CA GLU A 164 3.70 -14.31 22.36
C GLU A 164 4.97 -14.94 21.77
N GLU A 165 5.37 -16.10 22.31
CA GLU A 165 6.31 -17.00 21.65
C GLU A 165 5.51 -17.93 20.74
N VAL A 166 5.79 -17.88 19.44
CA VAL A 166 5.02 -18.57 18.38
C VAL A 166 5.79 -19.78 17.85
N THR A 167 5.14 -20.94 17.87
CA THR A 167 5.53 -22.12 17.11
C THR A 167 4.36 -22.48 16.19
N HIS A 168 4.58 -22.56 14.90
CA HIS A 168 3.57 -22.84 13.88
C HIS A 168 4.12 -23.82 12.83
N HIS A 169 3.30 -24.78 12.42
CA HIS A 169 3.60 -25.78 11.40
C HIS A 169 2.44 -25.85 10.42
N GLY A 170 2.57 -25.23 9.26
CA GLY A 170 1.55 -25.20 8.21
C GLY A 170 2.19 -24.88 6.85
N LEU A 171 1.57 -24.00 6.09
CA LEU A 171 2.13 -23.46 4.84
C LEU A 171 3.34 -22.54 5.09
N VAL A 172 3.51 -22.09 6.31
CA VAL A 172 4.75 -21.50 6.84
C VAL A 172 5.18 -22.25 8.09
N THR A 173 6.48 -22.25 8.39
CA THR A 173 7.01 -22.88 9.60
C THR A 173 7.66 -21.81 10.46
N VAL A 174 7.28 -21.76 11.74
CA VAL A 174 7.87 -20.88 12.76
C VAL A 174 8.24 -21.72 13.97
N ASP A 175 9.47 -21.62 14.46
CA ASP A 175 9.93 -22.33 15.65
C ASP A 175 10.29 -21.34 16.76
N ARG A 176 9.50 -21.29 17.83
CA ARG A 176 9.71 -20.51 19.06
C ARG A 176 10.15 -19.07 18.80
N ALA A 177 9.53 -18.42 17.80
CA ALA A 177 9.83 -17.04 17.48
C ALA A 177 9.15 -16.10 18.49
N ARG A 178 9.86 -15.05 18.92
CA ARG A 178 9.35 -14.01 19.78
C ARG A 178 9.95 -12.67 19.41
N LEU A 179 9.14 -11.61 19.39
CA LEU A 179 9.64 -10.25 19.25
C LEU A 179 10.10 -9.71 20.61
N TRP A 180 11.30 -9.13 20.62
CA TRP A 180 11.88 -8.49 21.81
C TRP A 180 11.67 -6.98 21.82
N THR A 181 11.44 -6.38 20.64
CA THR A 181 11.03 -4.98 20.51
C THR A 181 9.60 -4.94 20.03
N LEU A 182 8.72 -4.38 20.85
CA LEU A 182 7.31 -4.22 20.55
C LEU A 182 6.95 -2.73 20.55
N PRO A 183 6.17 -2.25 19.58
CA PRO A 183 5.59 -0.91 19.63
C PRO A 183 4.55 -0.85 20.78
N ALA A 184 4.30 0.37 21.29
CA ALA A 184 3.29 0.58 22.33
C ALA A 184 1.89 0.16 21.87
N GLU A 185 1.59 0.35 20.58
CA GLU A 185 0.37 -0.10 19.91
C GLU A 185 0.75 -0.90 18.66
N PRO A 186 0.12 -2.07 18.42
CA PRO A 186 0.35 -2.82 17.19
C PRO A 186 0.00 -1.97 15.96
N PRO A 187 0.83 -1.99 14.91
CA PRO A 187 0.53 -1.28 13.66
C PRO A 187 -0.66 -1.92 12.95
N ALA A 188 -1.39 -1.11 12.19
CA ALA A 188 -2.50 -1.61 11.40
C ALA A 188 -1.99 -2.55 10.29
N LEU A 189 -2.60 -3.74 10.19
CA LEU A 189 -2.42 -4.68 9.10
C LEU A 189 -3.57 -4.50 8.10
N VAL A 190 -3.25 -4.01 6.91
CA VAL A 190 -4.21 -3.66 5.85
C VAL A 190 -4.28 -4.80 4.84
N GLY A 191 -5.46 -5.11 4.33
CA GLY A 191 -5.62 -6.08 3.25
C GLY A 191 -5.38 -5.43 1.88
N ALA A 192 -4.54 -6.03 1.03
CA ALA A 192 -4.39 -5.61 -0.36
C ALA A 192 -5.31 -6.46 -1.26
N ALA A 193 -6.27 -5.82 -1.94
CA ALA A 193 -7.26 -6.51 -2.75
C ALA A 193 -7.63 -5.72 -4.00
N VAL A 194 -7.75 -6.43 -5.13
CA VAL A 194 -8.16 -5.86 -6.43
C VAL A 194 -9.49 -6.46 -6.94
N SER A 195 -10.07 -7.41 -6.20
CA SER A 195 -11.37 -8.00 -6.52
C SER A 195 -12.31 -7.98 -5.31
N PRO A 196 -13.65 -7.97 -5.53
CA PRO A 196 -14.65 -8.02 -4.46
C PRO A 196 -14.48 -9.23 -3.54
N GLU A 197 -14.18 -10.41 -4.08
CA GLU A 197 -14.02 -11.65 -3.30
C GLU A 197 -12.82 -11.54 -2.35
N THR A 198 -11.71 -10.98 -2.84
CA THR A 198 -10.51 -10.77 -2.00
C THR A 198 -10.78 -9.69 -0.96
N ALA A 199 -11.53 -8.64 -1.30
CA ALA A 199 -11.90 -7.57 -0.37
C ALA A 199 -12.79 -8.10 0.77
N ALA A 200 -13.80 -8.92 0.45
CA ALA A 200 -14.64 -9.59 1.45
C ALA A 200 -13.81 -10.48 2.39
N TRP A 201 -12.88 -11.27 1.82
CA TRP A 201 -11.97 -12.09 2.63
C TRP A 201 -11.04 -11.25 3.52
N CYS A 202 -10.54 -10.11 3.04
CA CYS A 202 -9.72 -9.21 3.86
C CYS A 202 -10.49 -8.66 5.07
N ALA A 203 -11.81 -8.48 4.97
CA ALA A 203 -12.63 -8.00 6.08
C ALA A 203 -12.59 -8.91 7.32
N GLU A 204 -12.25 -10.18 7.15
CA GLU A 204 -12.14 -11.14 8.26
C GLU A 204 -10.94 -10.89 9.18
N TRP A 205 -9.90 -10.23 8.69
CA TRP A 205 -8.63 -10.12 9.41
C TRP A 205 -7.96 -8.74 9.36
N ALA A 206 -8.28 -7.91 8.36
CA ALA A 206 -7.58 -6.67 8.12
C ALA A 206 -8.17 -5.47 8.88
N ASP A 207 -7.31 -4.57 9.32
CA ASP A 207 -7.67 -3.31 9.98
C ASP A 207 -8.02 -2.19 8.99
N GLY A 208 -7.99 -2.47 7.68
CA GLY A 208 -8.31 -1.58 6.57
C GLY A 208 -8.12 -2.27 5.25
N LEU A 209 -8.44 -1.61 4.15
CA LEU A 209 -8.30 -2.14 2.80
C LEU A 209 -7.52 -1.17 1.91
N ILE A 210 -6.66 -1.69 1.04
CA ILE A 210 -6.07 -0.93 -0.08
C ILE A 210 -6.35 -1.62 -1.39
N THR A 211 -6.67 -0.82 -2.42
CA THR A 211 -6.82 -1.28 -3.80
C THR A 211 -6.11 -0.33 -4.77
N VAL A 212 -6.10 -0.66 -6.06
CA VAL A 212 -5.56 0.19 -7.12
C VAL A 212 -6.69 0.76 -7.98
N ASN A 213 -6.46 1.90 -8.64
CA ASN A 213 -7.45 2.52 -9.50
C ASN A 213 -7.92 1.61 -10.65
N GLY A 214 -9.08 1.92 -11.16
CA GLY A 214 -9.73 1.23 -12.28
C GLY A 214 -11.14 1.78 -12.50
N PRO A 215 -12.00 1.08 -13.25
CA PRO A 215 -13.37 1.50 -13.45
C PRO A 215 -14.11 1.72 -12.12
N GLU A 216 -14.89 2.80 -12.03
CA GLU A 216 -15.61 3.19 -10.80
C GLU A 216 -16.53 2.08 -10.27
N GLU A 217 -17.18 1.35 -11.18
CA GLU A 217 -18.01 0.19 -10.83
C GLU A 217 -17.22 -0.88 -10.07
N ARG A 218 -16.01 -1.21 -10.54
CA ARG A 218 -15.13 -2.16 -9.85
C ARG A 218 -14.69 -1.63 -8.49
N LEU A 219 -14.31 -0.38 -8.40
CA LEU A 219 -13.89 0.24 -7.13
C LEU A 219 -15.02 0.24 -6.10
N ARG A 220 -16.23 0.55 -6.54
CA ARG A 220 -17.45 0.48 -5.70
C ARG A 220 -17.69 -0.95 -5.24
N ALA A 221 -17.67 -1.92 -6.15
CA ALA A 221 -17.87 -3.33 -5.81
C ALA A 221 -16.83 -3.86 -4.81
N VAL A 222 -15.57 -3.43 -4.91
CA VAL A 222 -14.50 -3.79 -3.97
C VAL A 222 -14.77 -3.15 -2.59
N ALA A 223 -15.14 -1.88 -2.54
CA ALA A 223 -15.44 -1.17 -1.30
C ALA A 223 -16.67 -1.76 -0.60
N ASP A 224 -17.76 -1.99 -1.34
CA ASP A 224 -18.99 -2.56 -0.83
C ASP A 224 -18.77 -3.98 -0.28
N ALA A 225 -18.07 -4.85 -1.03
CA ALA A 225 -17.77 -6.21 -0.58
C ALA A 225 -16.98 -6.24 0.73
N TYR A 226 -16.00 -5.32 0.92
CA TYR A 226 -15.28 -5.18 2.18
C TYR A 226 -16.22 -4.75 3.31
N ARG A 227 -17.09 -3.76 3.07
CA ARG A 227 -18.03 -3.22 4.07
C ARG A 227 -19.11 -4.24 4.43
N ASP A 228 -19.70 -4.90 3.45
CA ASP A 228 -20.76 -5.91 3.62
C ASP A 228 -20.26 -7.13 4.41
N ALA A 229 -19.00 -7.52 4.18
CA ALA A 229 -18.33 -8.57 4.96
C ALA A 229 -17.92 -8.12 6.39
N GLY A 230 -18.25 -6.89 6.80
CA GLY A 230 -18.01 -6.38 8.16
C GLY A 230 -16.72 -5.57 8.34
N GLY A 231 -15.98 -5.29 7.28
CA GLY A 231 -14.79 -4.45 7.32
C GLY A 231 -15.11 -3.02 7.76
N ARG A 232 -14.39 -2.51 8.76
CA ARG A 232 -14.64 -1.19 9.38
C ARG A 232 -13.52 -0.19 9.21
N GLY A 233 -12.32 -0.66 8.87
CA GLY A 233 -11.14 0.18 8.74
C GLY A 233 -11.14 1.07 7.50
N PRO A 234 -10.17 1.99 7.39
CA PRO A 234 -10.06 2.93 6.28
C PRO A 234 -9.93 2.22 4.92
N LEU A 235 -10.56 2.81 3.90
CA LEU A 235 -10.37 2.44 2.50
C LEU A 235 -9.27 3.31 1.88
N ARG A 236 -8.28 2.66 1.28
CA ARG A 236 -7.13 3.28 0.64
C ARG A 236 -7.10 2.99 -0.85
N LEU A 237 -6.66 3.96 -1.64
CA LEU A 237 -6.56 3.81 -3.08
C LEU A 237 -5.18 4.26 -3.56
N GLN A 238 -4.47 3.39 -4.27
CA GLN A 238 -3.32 3.78 -5.08
C GLN A 238 -3.80 4.15 -6.48
N VAL A 239 -3.43 5.32 -6.95
CA VAL A 239 -3.85 5.85 -8.25
C VAL A 239 -2.65 5.99 -9.18
N HIS A 240 -2.61 5.15 -10.23
CA HIS A 240 -1.64 5.28 -11.31
C HIS A 240 -2.07 6.44 -12.22
N LEU A 241 -1.17 7.38 -12.40
CA LEU A 241 -1.40 8.54 -13.25
C LEU A 241 -0.13 8.96 -14.00
N SER A 242 -0.32 9.61 -15.11
CA SER A 242 0.75 10.23 -15.90
C SER A 242 0.41 11.67 -16.18
N TYR A 243 1.30 12.55 -15.81
CA TYR A 243 1.24 13.97 -16.08
C TYR A 243 2.51 14.43 -16.80
N ALA A 244 2.36 15.25 -17.79
CA ALA A 244 3.39 16.11 -18.35
C ALA A 244 2.71 17.36 -18.91
N PRO A 245 3.40 18.51 -19.06
CA PRO A 245 2.82 19.73 -19.65
C PRO A 245 2.31 19.54 -21.08
N ASP A 246 2.89 18.59 -21.81
CA ASP A 246 2.44 18.17 -23.15
C ASP A 246 1.68 16.85 -23.08
N ALA A 247 0.52 16.78 -23.74
CA ALA A 247 -0.36 15.63 -23.72
C ALA A 247 0.22 14.38 -24.42
N ASP A 248 1.02 14.56 -25.46
CA ASP A 248 1.69 13.45 -26.16
C ASP A 248 2.82 12.90 -25.30
N GLU A 249 3.53 13.78 -24.61
CA GLU A 249 4.54 13.41 -23.63
C GLU A 249 3.92 12.60 -22.48
N ALA A 250 2.82 13.04 -21.87
CA ALA A 250 2.11 12.30 -20.82
C ALA A 250 1.73 10.89 -21.28
N ARG A 251 1.24 10.74 -22.53
CA ARG A 251 0.92 9.44 -23.13
C ARG A 251 2.17 8.59 -23.37
N ARG A 252 3.24 9.21 -23.85
CA ARG A 252 4.51 8.52 -24.11
C ARG A 252 5.13 7.98 -22.81
N LEU A 253 5.15 8.78 -21.75
CA LEU A 253 5.64 8.37 -20.42
C LEU A 253 4.84 7.19 -19.88
N ALA A 254 3.51 7.28 -19.92
CA ALA A 254 2.65 6.18 -19.45
C ALA A 254 2.91 4.90 -20.25
N HIS A 255 2.99 4.98 -21.57
CA HIS A 255 3.24 3.81 -22.42
C HIS A 255 4.62 3.21 -22.17
N ASP A 256 5.66 4.03 -22.06
CA ASP A 256 7.02 3.56 -21.80
C ASP A 256 7.11 2.83 -20.46
N GLN A 257 6.60 3.43 -19.40
CA GLN A 257 6.81 2.97 -18.03
C GLN A 257 5.75 1.97 -17.54
N TRP A 258 4.56 1.91 -18.16
CA TRP A 258 3.43 1.15 -17.61
C TRP A 258 2.85 0.07 -18.50
N ARG A 259 3.33 -0.09 -19.74
CA ARG A 259 2.78 -1.11 -20.67
C ARG A 259 2.97 -2.56 -20.18
N SER A 260 3.93 -2.82 -19.29
CA SER A 260 4.13 -4.11 -18.62
C SER A 260 3.11 -4.41 -17.52
N ASN A 261 2.36 -3.41 -17.05
CA ASN A 261 1.43 -3.51 -15.92
C ASN A 261 -0.04 -3.55 -16.31
N VAL A 262 -0.35 -3.81 -17.60
CA VAL A 262 -1.73 -3.81 -18.12
C VAL A 262 -2.37 -5.20 -18.12
N PHE A 263 -1.62 -6.24 -17.81
CA PHE A 263 -2.11 -7.61 -17.88
C PHE A 263 -3.08 -7.90 -16.72
N PRO A 264 -4.26 -8.49 -17.04
CA PRO A 264 -5.19 -8.86 -15.97
C PRO A 264 -4.70 -10.10 -15.19
N PRO A 265 -5.22 -10.31 -13.98
CA PRO A 265 -5.05 -11.56 -13.26
C PRO A 265 -5.52 -12.79 -14.10
N PRO A 266 -4.84 -13.95 -14.02
CA PRO A 266 -3.69 -14.22 -13.17
C PRO A 266 -2.34 -13.80 -13.78
N ALA A 267 -2.28 -13.41 -15.05
CA ALA A 267 -1.02 -13.18 -15.78
C ALA A 267 -0.08 -12.20 -15.06
N CYS A 268 -0.60 -11.08 -14.54
CA CYS A 268 0.21 -10.10 -13.80
C CYS A 268 0.86 -10.66 -12.52
N TRP A 269 0.34 -11.76 -11.95
CA TRP A 269 0.89 -12.39 -10.75
C TRP A 269 1.76 -13.60 -11.01
N ASP A 270 1.61 -14.22 -12.20
CA ASP A 270 2.22 -15.53 -12.49
C ASP A 270 3.43 -15.42 -13.43
N ILE A 271 3.67 -14.25 -14.04
CA ILE A 271 4.92 -13.97 -14.76
C ILE A 271 6.02 -13.73 -13.73
N ASP A 272 7.14 -14.47 -13.86
CA ASP A 272 8.21 -14.53 -12.87
C ASP A 272 9.47 -13.73 -13.24
N HIS A 273 9.63 -13.32 -14.51
CA HIS A 273 10.82 -12.62 -14.96
C HIS A 273 10.52 -11.31 -15.70
N VAL A 274 11.37 -10.31 -15.45
CA VAL A 274 11.32 -8.97 -16.08
C VAL A 274 11.36 -9.09 -17.61
N ASP A 275 12.24 -9.93 -18.16
CA ASP A 275 12.36 -10.13 -19.61
C ASP A 275 11.07 -10.70 -20.23
N THR A 276 10.34 -11.52 -19.47
CA THR A 276 9.04 -12.06 -19.91
C THR A 276 8.00 -10.95 -19.97
N PHE A 277 7.92 -10.09 -18.95
CA PHE A 277 7.05 -8.89 -18.96
C PHE A 277 7.38 -7.98 -20.15
N ASP A 278 8.65 -7.71 -20.41
CA ASP A 278 9.08 -6.90 -21.53
C ASP A 278 8.72 -7.53 -22.89
N ALA A 279 8.90 -8.83 -23.03
CA ALA A 279 8.57 -9.55 -24.25
C ALA A 279 7.05 -9.55 -24.53
N VAL A 280 6.20 -9.87 -23.54
CA VAL A 280 4.74 -9.91 -23.73
C VAL A 280 4.13 -8.52 -23.88
N SER A 281 4.75 -7.49 -23.31
CA SER A 281 4.29 -6.10 -23.40
C SER A 281 4.82 -5.35 -24.63
N ALA A 282 5.72 -5.94 -25.42
CA ALA A 282 6.36 -5.26 -26.56
C ALA A 282 5.35 -4.71 -27.59
N HIS A 283 4.19 -5.34 -27.72
CA HIS A 283 3.15 -4.98 -28.67
C HIS A 283 1.88 -4.40 -28.03
N VAL A 284 1.92 -4.06 -26.74
CA VAL A 284 0.78 -3.39 -26.06
C VAL A 284 0.61 -2.00 -26.65
N PRO A 285 -0.55 -1.66 -27.22
CA PRO A 285 -0.78 -0.34 -27.78
C PRO A 285 -1.02 0.70 -26.67
N PRO A 286 -0.69 1.99 -26.90
CA PRO A 286 -0.92 3.06 -25.92
C PRO A 286 -2.35 3.17 -25.41
N ALA A 287 -3.35 2.84 -26.21
CA ALA A 287 -4.76 2.87 -25.83
C ALA A 287 -5.08 1.92 -24.66
N VAL A 288 -4.44 0.74 -24.62
CA VAL A 288 -4.62 -0.22 -23.53
C VAL A 288 -4.03 0.30 -22.22
N VAL A 289 -2.90 1.01 -22.29
CA VAL A 289 -2.31 1.66 -21.11
C VAL A 289 -3.23 2.74 -20.54
N ALA A 290 -3.91 3.49 -21.41
CA ALA A 290 -4.87 4.53 -21.01
C ALA A 290 -6.12 3.97 -20.29
N GLU A 291 -6.39 2.66 -20.34
CA GLU A 291 -7.45 2.02 -19.55
C GLU A 291 -7.04 1.79 -18.09
N THR A 292 -5.74 1.77 -17.80
CA THR A 292 -5.19 1.48 -16.47
C THR A 292 -4.54 2.69 -15.80
N VAL A 293 -4.08 3.66 -16.56
CA VAL A 293 -3.41 4.87 -16.11
C VAL A 293 -4.26 6.10 -16.40
N ASN A 294 -4.42 6.99 -15.43
CA ASN A 294 -5.07 8.29 -15.63
C ASN A 294 -4.10 9.25 -16.30
N ILE A 295 -4.26 9.52 -17.58
CA ILE A 295 -3.30 10.27 -18.41
C ILE A 295 -3.88 11.63 -18.81
N SER A 296 -3.25 12.73 -18.45
CA SER A 296 -3.62 14.08 -18.87
C SER A 296 -2.47 15.07 -18.69
N SER A 297 -2.45 16.11 -19.54
CA SER A 297 -1.63 17.32 -19.35
C SER A 297 -2.36 18.41 -18.56
N GLU A 298 -3.64 18.21 -18.25
CA GLU A 298 -4.48 19.21 -17.60
C GLU A 298 -4.61 18.90 -16.08
N PRO A 299 -4.05 19.75 -15.19
CA PRO A 299 -4.16 19.52 -13.74
C PRO A 299 -5.62 19.45 -13.25
N GLY A 300 -6.52 20.29 -13.76
CA GLY A 300 -7.94 20.29 -13.40
C GLY A 300 -8.64 18.97 -13.75
N TRP A 301 -8.27 18.32 -14.87
CA TRP A 301 -8.78 16.99 -15.20
C TRP A 301 -8.39 15.95 -14.12
N HIS A 302 -7.15 16.02 -13.63
CA HIS A 302 -6.71 15.15 -12.54
C HIS A 302 -7.45 15.44 -11.23
N ALA A 303 -7.69 16.72 -10.92
CA ALA A 303 -8.48 17.11 -9.75
C ALA A 303 -9.89 16.54 -9.80
N ASP A 304 -10.60 16.70 -10.93
CA ASP A 304 -11.93 16.13 -11.17
C ASP A 304 -11.93 14.61 -10.98
N ARG A 305 -10.92 13.93 -11.52
CA ARG A 305 -10.80 12.47 -11.42
C ARG A 305 -10.58 12.00 -9.99
N LEU A 306 -9.73 12.68 -9.24
CA LEU A 306 -9.45 12.37 -7.84
C LEU A 306 -10.66 12.68 -6.92
N ALA A 307 -11.40 13.75 -7.21
CA ALA A 307 -12.65 14.07 -6.50
C ALA A 307 -13.67 12.92 -6.59
N ARG A 308 -13.82 12.29 -7.76
CA ARG A 308 -14.70 11.11 -7.92
C ARG A 308 -14.28 9.93 -7.04
N TYR A 309 -12.98 9.68 -6.90
CA TYR A 309 -12.50 8.62 -5.99
C TYR A 309 -12.80 8.94 -4.53
N THR A 310 -12.75 10.21 -4.14
CA THR A 310 -13.19 10.65 -2.81
C THR A 310 -14.68 10.36 -2.58
N GLU A 311 -15.52 10.58 -3.60
CA GLU A 311 -16.97 10.29 -3.55
C GLU A 311 -17.27 8.79 -3.41
N LEU A 312 -16.38 7.91 -3.85
CA LEU A 312 -16.48 6.46 -3.63
C LEU A 312 -16.15 6.03 -2.19
N GLY A 313 -15.73 6.97 -1.34
CA GLY A 313 -15.48 6.72 0.08
C GLY A 313 -14.04 6.31 0.41
N PHE A 314 -13.08 6.51 -0.48
CA PHE A 314 -11.67 6.33 -0.16
C PHE A 314 -11.18 7.46 0.74
N GLU A 315 -10.62 7.09 1.89
CA GLU A 315 -10.19 8.02 2.95
C GLU A 315 -8.74 8.45 2.79
N GLU A 316 -7.93 7.63 2.11
CA GLU A 316 -6.53 7.93 1.78
C GLU A 316 -6.27 7.55 0.31
N ILE A 317 -5.76 8.49 -0.47
CA ILE A 317 -5.48 8.31 -1.91
C ILE A 317 -4.01 8.62 -2.17
N PHE A 318 -3.28 7.63 -2.68
CA PHE A 318 -1.85 7.72 -2.94
C PHE A 318 -1.60 7.84 -4.44
N LEU A 319 -0.97 8.94 -4.84
CA LEU A 319 -0.72 9.28 -6.24
C LEU A 319 0.59 8.66 -6.71
N HIS A 320 0.49 7.73 -7.65
CA HIS A 320 1.62 7.11 -8.32
C HIS A 320 1.79 7.73 -9.70
N HIS A 321 2.64 8.73 -9.83
CA HIS A 321 3.08 9.20 -11.13
C HIS A 321 3.96 8.12 -11.77
N VAL A 322 3.52 7.59 -12.92
CA VAL A 322 4.22 6.48 -13.58
C VAL A 322 5.45 6.93 -14.39
N GLY A 323 5.70 8.23 -14.48
CA GLY A 323 6.96 8.78 -15.00
C GLY A 323 8.08 8.77 -13.95
N GLN A 324 9.33 8.92 -14.43
CA GLN A 324 10.51 8.92 -13.56
C GLN A 324 10.90 10.32 -13.05
N GLN A 325 10.23 11.39 -13.53
CA GLN A 325 10.49 12.78 -13.11
C GLN A 325 9.42 13.21 -12.11
N LEU A 326 9.74 13.13 -10.81
CA LEU A 326 8.79 13.41 -9.74
C LEU A 326 8.68 14.89 -9.36
N ASP A 327 9.72 15.67 -9.52
CA ASP A 327 9.77 17.04 -9.00
C ASP A 327 8.67 17.91 -9.64
N GLU A 328 8.60 17.95 -10.97
CA GLU A 328 7.57 18.71 -11.70
C GLU A 328 6.14 18.22 -11.37
N PHE A 329 5.95 16.90 -11.31
CA PHE A 329 4.68 16.32 -10.89
C PHE A 329 4.27 16.79 -9.50
N ILE A 330 5.18 16.71 -8.51
CA ILE A 330 4.91 17.11 -7.13
C ILE A 330 4.56 18.60 -7.05
N GLU A 331 5.34 19.46 -7.71
CA GLU A 331 5.12 20.91 -7.68
C GLU A 331 3.78 21.30 -8.33
N VAL A 332 3.46 20.75 -9.49
CA VAL A 332 2.22 21.04 -10.20
C VAL A 332 1.00 20.52 -9.43
N PHE A 333 1.07 19.30 -8.93
CA PHE A 333 -0.06 18.73 -8.18
C PHE A 333 -0.29 19.45 -6.84
N ALA A 334 0.76 19.82 -6.14
CA ALA A 334 0.66 20.61 -4.93
C ALA A 334 0.09 22.01 -5.17
N GLY A 335 0.48 22.65 -6.28
CA GLY A 335 0.04 24.02 -6.59
C GLY A 335 -1.32 24.12 -7.26
N SER A 336 -1.76 23.07 -7.98
CA SER A 336 -2.94 23.17 -8.85
C SER A 336 -4.00 22.09 -8.62
N VAL A 337 -3.63 20.90 -8.12
CA VAL A 337 -4.56 19.78 -7.95
C VAL A 337 -5.04 19.65 -6.51
N LEU A 338 -4.10 19.59 -5.54
CA LEU A 338 -4.46 19.40 -4.13
C LEU A 338 -5.31 20.53 -3.56
N PRO A 339 -5.10 21.84 -3.89
CA PRO A 339 -5.96 22.91 -3.41
C PRO A 339 -7.42 22.75 -3.84
N GLU A 340 -7.71 22.35 -5.08
CA GLU A 340 -9.07 22.14 -5.57
C GLU A 340 -9.80 21.04 -4.80
N LEU A 341 -9.05 20.03 -4.31
CA LEU A 341 -9.60 18.89 -3.56
C LEU A 341 -9.82 19.24 -2.08
N THR A 342 -8.99 20.10 -1.50
CA THR A 342 -9.06 20.49 -0.08
C THR A 342 -9.98 21.68 0.17
N ASP A 343 -10.11 22.60 -0.79
CA ASP A 343 -10.96 23.79 -0.72
C ASP A 343 -12.41 23.55 -1.18
N SER A 344 -12.74 22.30 -1.53
CA SER A 344 -14.11 21.98 -1.92
C SER A 344 -15.11 22.34 -0.80
N PRO A 345 -16.36 22.74 -1.12
CA PRO A 345 -17.38 23.13 -0.12
C PRO A 345 -17.59 22.09 0.99
N ARG A 346 -17.29 20.83 0.69
CA ARG A 346 -17.40 19.69 1.61
C ARG A 346 -16.22 19.65 2.60
N ALA A 347 -15.00 19.91 2.12
CA ALA A 347 -13.82 20.05 2.96
C ALA A 347 -13.94 21.27 3.90
N ALA A 348 -14.45 22.39 3.39
CA ALA A 348 -14.73 23.58 4.18
C ALA A 348 -15.85 23.38 5.22
N ALA A 349 -16.84 22.54 4.96
CA ALA A 349 -17.89 22.18 5.92
C ALA A 349 -17.33 21.29 7.04
N ALA A 350 -16.53 20.29 6.71
CA ALA A 350 -15.90 19.37 7.65
C ALA A 350 -14.90 20.10 8.58
N GLN A 351 -14.12 21.03 8.06
CA GLN A 351 -13.23 21.87 8.87
C GLN A 351 -14.02 22.77 9.86
N ARG A 352 -15.18 23.30 9.47
CA ARG A 352 -16.04 24.11 10.37
C ARG A 352 -16.67 23.28 11.48
N GLU A 353 -16.99 22.02 11.24
CA GLU A 353 -17.49 21.10 12.28
C GLU A 353 -16.38 20.67 13.25
N ALA A 354 -15.18 20.38 12.75
CA ALA A 354 -14.03 20.01 13.59
C ALA A 354 -13.55 21.14 14.52
N VAL A 355 -13.74 22.41 14.12
CA VAL A 355 -13.41 23.59 14.96
C VAL A 355 -14.50 23.87 16.02
N ARG A 356 -15.70 23.28 15.87
CA ARG A 356 -16.81 23.45 16.81
C ARG A 356 -16.95 22.32 17.83
N ALA A 357 -16.18 21.25 17.69
CA ALA A 357 -16.12 20.09 18.60
C ALA A 357 -14.87 20.15 19.48
#